data_21adaed2bd26a64392fc62738b943ada
#
_entry.id   21adaed2bd26a64392fc62738b943ada
#
_cell.length_a   1.000
_cell.length_b   1.000
_cell.length_c   1.000
_cell.angle_alpha   90.00
_cell.angle_beta   90.00
_cell.angle_gamma   90.00
#
_symmetry.space_group_name_H-M   'P 1'
#
loop_
_entity.id
_entity.type
_entity.pdbx_description
1 polymer ?
#
loop_
_entity_poly.entity_id
_entity_poly.type
_entity_poly.pdbx_seq_one_letter_code
_entity_poly.pdbx_strand_id
1 'polypeptide(L)'
;MKKVRYYKKNREKKKIWFSESWGEPLKVVLPNGKVLHFACEFYRGDGWYITDAATGFLAQNKNLPNKTELNKYIKDENFLKALERITNTEYYKKSEAELAEYKKQFI
;
A
#
# COMPACT_ATOMS: atom_id res chain seq x y z
N MET A 1 14.87 9.90 9.08
CA MET A 1 13.78 9.96 8.10
C MET A 1 12.43 9.93 8.80
N LYS A 2 11.50 10.76 8.37
CA LYS A 2 10.19 10.87 9.01
C LYS A 2 9.29 9.70 8.61
N LYS A 3 8.71 9.02 9.60
CA LYS A 3 7.75 7.94 9.36
C LYS A 3 6.34 8.48 9.45
N VAL A 4 5.41 7.87 8.69
CA VAL A 4 4.00 8.21 8.73
C VAL A 4 3.20 7.02 9.26
N ARG A 5 2.08 7.33 9.94
CA ARG A 5 1.15 6.31 10.40
C ARG A 5 0.32 5.81 9.20
N TYR A 6 0.09 4.51 9.15
CA TYR A 6 -0.76 3.93 8.13
C TYR A 6 -1.48 2.72 8.70
N TYR A 7 -2.44 2.20 7.94
CA TYR A 7 -3.24 1.05 8.34
C TYR A 7 -3.03 -0.10 7.40
N LYS A 8 -2.83 -1.29 7.96
CA LYS A 8 -2.75 -2.55 7.20
C LYS A 8 -4.09 -3.25 7.26
N LYS A 9 -4.60 -3.71 6.13
CA LYS A 9 -5.83 -4.48 6.07
C LYS A 9 -5.54 -5.95 6.36
N ASN A 10 -6.24 -6.50 7.32
CA ASN A 10 -6.12 -7.90 7.72
C ASN A 10 -7.42 -8.62 7.42
N ARG A 11 -7.32 -9.86 6.97
CA ARG A 11 -8.50 -10.69 6.70
C ARG A 11 -8.28 -12.08 7.26
N GLU A 12 -9.25 -12.55 8.04
CA GLU A 12 -9.26 -13.92 8.54
C GLU A 12 -10.70 -14.43 8.44
N LYS A 13 -10.89 -15.47 7.62
CA LYS A 13 -12.22 -16.02 7.30
C LYS A 13 -13.12 -14.91 6.77
N LYS A 14 -14.22 -14.57 7.47
CA LYS A 14 -15.16 -13.53 7.06
C LYS A 14 -14.92 -12.18 7.75
N LYS A 15 -13.88 -12.11 8.58
CA LYS A 15 -13.61 -10.94 9.40
C LYS A 15 -12.52 -10.09 8.77
N ILE A 16 -12.75 -8.78 8.68
CA ILE A 16 -11.78 -7.80 8.18
C ILE A 16 -11.52 -6.80 9.30
N TRP A 17 -10.25 -6.50 9.54
CA TRP A 17 -9.87 -5.46 10.50
C TRP A 17 -8.61 -4.76 10.02
N PHE A 18 -8.33 -3.59 10.61
CA PHE A 18 -7.15 -2.81 10.26
C PHE A 18 -6.21 -2.71 11.45
N SER A 19 -4.91 -2.83 11.17
CA SER A 19 -3.87 -2.66 12.17
C SER A 19 -3.08 -1.39 11.89
N GLU A 20 -2.82 -0.60 12.91
CA GLU A 20 -2.01 0.60 12.78
C GLU A 20 -0.52 0.26 12.74
N SER A 21 0.22 0.94 11.90
CA SER A 21 1.67 0.79 11.81
C SER A 21 2.32 2.09 11.36
N TRP A 22 3.65 2.13 11.35
CA TRP A 22 4.43 3.30 10.95
C TRP A 22 5.44 2.90 9.89
N GLY A 23 5.55 3.68 8.82
CA GLY A 23 6.46 3.39 7.72
C GLY A 23 6.95 4.65 7.04
N GLU A 24 7.91 4.48 6.13
CA GLU A 24 8.43 5.57 5.32
C GLU A 24 7.42 5.92 4.22
N PRO A 25 7.08 7.21 4.05
CA PRO A 25 6.14 7.60 3.00
C PRO A 25 6.76 7.44 1.62
N LEU A 26 5.97 6.98 0.67
CA LEU A 26 6.37 6.84 -0.72
C LEU A 26 5.25 7.32 -1.61
N LYS A 27 5.58 8.22 -2.54
CA LYS A 27 4.63 8.74 -3.51
C LYS A 27 4.97 8.16 -4.89
N VAL A 28 3.97 7.59 -5.55
CA VAL A 28 4.14 7.03 -6.90
C VAL A 28 3.15 7.72 -7.84
N VAL A 29 3.66 8.24 -8.96
CA VAL A 29 2.82 8.83 -10.00
C VAL A 29 2.68 7.80 -11.13
N LEU A 30 1.44 7.40 -11.40
CA LEU A 30 1.15 6.42 -12.44
C LEU A 30 1.21 7.04 -13.83
N PRO A 31 1.37 6.23 -14.90
CA PRO A 31 1.40 6.76 -16.27
C PRO A 31 0.17 7.59 -16.65
N ASN A 32 -1.01 7.27 -16.08
CA ASN A 32 -2.23 8.04 -16.31
C ASN A 32 -2.32 9.33 -15.48
N GLY A 33 -1.27 9.66 -14.72
CA GLY A 33 -1.23 10.87 -13.90
C GLY A 33 -1.79 10.71 -12.50
N LYS A 34 -2.40 9.58 -12.17
CA LYS A 34 -2.92 9.34 -10.83
C LYS A 34 -1.76 9.20 -9.84
N VAL A 35 -1.91 9.82 -8.67
CA VAL A 35 -0.91 9.77 -7.60
C VAL A 35 -1.37 8.80 -6.53
N LEU A 36 -0.49 7.86 -6.17
CA LEU A 36 -0.74 6.93 -5.08
C LEU A 36 0.25 7.18 -3.95
N HIS A 37 -0.24 7.04 -2.73
CA HIS A 37 0.58 7.18 -1.52
C HIS A 37 0.71 5.82 -0.86
N PHE A 38 1.95 5.40 -0.64
CA PHE A 38 2.28 4.15 0.02
C PHE A 38 3.04 4.42 1.31
N ALA A 39 3.03 3.45 2.18
CA ALA A 39 3.92 3.40 3.34
C ALA A 39 4.80 2.17 3.19
N CYS A 40 6.11 2.35 3.36
CA CYS A 40 7.09 1.28 3.23
C CYS A 40 7.67 0.95 4.59
N GLU A 41 7.67 -0.33 4.92
CA GLU A 41 8.19 -0.80 6.21
C GLU A 41 9.15 -1.95 5.99
N PHE A 42 10.30 -1.92 6.69
CA PHE A 42 11.29 -2.97 6.60
C PHE A 42 11.13 -3.94 7.76
N TYR A 43 11.02 -5.23 7.44
CA TYR A 43 10.98 -6.30 8.43
C TYR A 43 12.25 -7.13 8.34
N ARG A 44 12.98 -7.17 9.43
CA ARG A 44 14.24 -7.91 9.50
C ARG A 44 14.00 -9.38 9.18
N GLY A 45 14.76 -9.90 8.19
CA GLY A 45 14.62 -11.27 7.72
C GLY A 45 13.65 -11.43 6.55
N ASP A 46 12.71 -10.51 6.36
CA ASP A 46 11.71 -10.60 5.29
C ASP A 46 11.94 -9.57 4.17
N GLY A 47 12.38 -8.36 4.52
CA GLY A 47 12.59 -7.30 3.54
C GLY A 47 11.56 -6.18 3.63
N TRP A 48 11.40 -5.46 2.53
CA TRP A 48 10.52 -4.30 2.46
C TRP A 48 9.09 -4.68 2.06
N TYR A 49 8.13 -4.03 2.68
CA TYR A 49 6.71 -4.15 2.36
C TYR A 49 6.16 -2.80 1.97
N ILE A 50 5.42 -2.77 0.86
CA ILE A 50 4.79 -1.56 0.33
C ILE A 50 3.28 -1.68 0.54
N THR A 51 2.72 -0.83 1.40
CA THR A 51 1.29 -0.84 1.70
C THR A 51 0.63 0.39 1.12
N ASP A 52 -0.48 0.20 0.40
CA ASP A 52 -1.27 1.30 -0.14
C ASP A 52 -1.97 2.02 1.02
N ALA A 53 -1.68 3.31 1.18
CA ALA A 53 -2.22 4.09 2.30
C ALA A 53 -3.75 4.27 2.21
N ALA A 54 -4.32 4.24 1.01
CA ALA A 54 -5.75 4.45 0.81
C ALA A 54 -6.59 3.21 1.13
N THR A 55 -6.04 2.02 0.98
CA THR A 55 -6.79 0.75 1.15
C THR A 55 -6.25 -0.16 2.24
N GLY A 56 -4.97 0.00 2.60
CA GLY A 56 -4.30 -0.91 3.52
C GLY A 56 -3.81 -2.20 2.87
N PHE A 57 -3.95 -2.33 1.55
CA PHE A 57 -3.48 -3.52 0.83
C PHE A 57 -1.98 -3.53 0.62
N LEU A 58 -1.41 -4.73 0.67
CA LEU A 58 -0.03 -4.95 0.27
C LEU A 58 0.07 -4.82 -1.25
N ALA A 59 0.93 -3.92 -1.72
CA ALA A 59 0.99 -3.59 -3.15
C ALA A 59 1.91 -4.50 -3.96
N GLN A 60 2.86 -5.17 -3.30
CA GLN A 60 3.83 -6.01 -4.01
C GLN A 60 3.40 -7.47 -4.08
N ASN A 61 3.87 -8.15 -5.11
CA ASN A 61 3.64 -9.59 -5.29
C ASN A 61 4.93 -10.41 -5.26
N LYS A 62 6.04 -9.80 -4.83
CA LYS A 62 7.31 -10.49 -4.69
C LYS A 62 8.08 -9.95 -3.50
N ASN A 63 9.09 -10.69 -3.06
CA ASN A 63 9.95 -10.27 -1.96
C ASN A 63 10.91 -9.16 -2.40
N LEU A 64 11.08 -8.14 -1.55
CA LEU A 64 11.96 -7.00 -1.79
C LEU A 64 13.01 -6.96 -0.66
N PRO A 65 14.11 -7.72 -0.79
CA PRO A 65 15.05 -7.93 0.33
C PRO A 65 15.83 -6.70 0.75
N ASN A 66 16.01 -5.73 -0.14
CA ASN A 66 16.79 -4.53 0.15
C ASN A 66 16.25 -3.30 -0.57
N LYS A 67 16.83 -2.15 -0.25
CA LYS A 67 16.41 -0.85 -0.79
C LYS A 67 16.60 -0.76 -2.31
N THR A 68 17.64 -1.40 -2.84
CA THR A 68 17.91 -1.43 -4.28
C THR A 68 16.76 -2.11 -5.03
N GLU A 69 16.31 -3.26 -4.53
CA GLU A 69 15.19 -4.00 -5.12
C GLU A 69 13.88 -3.23 -4.98
N LEU A 70 13.68 -2.57 -3.84
CA LEU A 70 12.51 -1.70 -3.63
C LEU A 70 12.49 -0.58 -4.67
N ASN A 71 13.59 0.11 -4.86
CA ASN A 71 13.67 1.23 -5.80
C ASN A 71 13.45 0.81 -7.25
N LYS A 72 13.91 -0.37 -7.63
CA LYS A 72 13.67 -0.94 -8.96
C LYS A 72 12.18 -1.27 -9.14
N TYR A 73 11.60 -1.87 -8.12
CA TYR A 73 10.21 -2.36 -8.19
C TYR A 73 9.21 -1.21 -8.40
N ILE A 74 9.38 -0.11 -7.67
CA ILE A 74 8.47 1.03 -7.78
C ILE A 74 8.58 1.78 -9.09
N LYS A 75 9.62 1.52 -9.88
CA LYS A 75 9.81 2.11 -11.22
C LYS A 75 9.50 1.12 -12.33
N ASP A 76 9.20 -0.14 -11.98
CA ASP A 76 8.92 -1.18 -12.95
C ASP A 76 7.62 -0.88 -13.70
N GLU A 77 7.70 -0.89 -15.04
CA GLU A 77 6.55 -0.57 -15.88
C GLU A 77 5.37 -1.52 -15.67
N ASN A 78 5.64 -2.81 -15.48
CA ASN A 78 4.59 -3.80 -15.25
C ASN A 78 3.88 -3.56 -13.93
N PHE A 79 4.63 -3.18 -12.90
CA PHE A 79 4.05 -2.83 -11.61
C PHE A 79 3.15 -1.60 -11.73
N LEU A 80 3.62 -0.56 -12.42
CA LEU A 80 2.86 0.68 -12.59
C LEU A 80 1.58 0.44 -13.40
N LYS A 81 1.65 -0.38 -14.45
CA LYS A 81 0.46 -0.73 -15.25
C LYS A 81 -0.53 -1.56 -14.46
N ALA A 82 -0.04 -2.47 -13.62
CA ALA A 82 -0.92 -3.26 -12.74
C ALA A 82 -1.66 -2.35 -11.75
N LEU A 83 -0.96 -1.35 -11.19
CA LEU A 83 -1.59 -0.39 -10.29
C LEU A 83 -2.67 0.43 -11.00
N GLU A 84 -2.44 0.82 -12.26
CA GLU A 84 -3.46 1.54 -13.04
C GLU A 84 -4.73 0.71 -13.18
N ARG A 85 -4.60 -0.58 -13.51
CA ARG A 85 -5.74 -1.47 -13.66
C ARG A 85 -6.48 -1.65 -12.34
N ILE A 86 -5.75 -1.93 -11.27
CA ILE A 86 -6.33 -2.20 -9.96
C ILE A 86 -7.08 -0.99 -9.42
N THR A 87 -6.50 0.21 -9.54
CA THR A 87 -7.09 1.43 -9.00
C THR A 87 -8.36 1.86 -9.74
N ASN A 88 -8.62 1.31 -10.93
CA ASN A 88 -9.84 1.59 -11.69
C ASN A 88 -10.97 0.59 -11.40
N THR A 89 -10.74 -0.41 -10.56
CA THR A 89 -11.77 -1.41 -10.24
C THR A 89 -12.72 -0.91 -9.16
N GLU A 90 -13.95 -1.42 -9.19
CA GLU A 90 -14.94 -1.16 -8.14
C GLU A 90 -14.46 -1.71 -6.79
N TYR A 91 -13.76 -2.82 -6.82
CA TYR A 91 -13.18 -3.44 -5.63
C TYR A 91 -12.21 -2.48 -4.92
N TYR A 92 -11.35 -1.81 -5.69
CA TYR A 92 -10.41 -0.84 -5.14
C TYR A 92 -11.16 0.35 -4.52
N LYS A 93 -12.15 0.87 -5.22
CA LYS A 93 -12.96 2.01 -4.76
C LYS A 93 -13.71 1.69 -3.48
N LYS A 94 -14.27 0.48 -3.38
CA LYS A 94 -14.92 0.00 -2.16
C LYS A 94 -13.93 -0.08 -1.01
N SER A 95 -12.72 -0.56 -1.29
CA SER A 95 -11.66 -0.70 -0.27
C SER A 95 -11.18 0.65 0.23
N GLU A 96 -11.09 1.65 -0.64
CA GLU A 96 -10.79 3.02 -0.24
C GLU A 96 -11.86 3.58 0.71
N ALA A 97 -13.13 3.39 0.35
CA ALA A 97 -14.25 3.86 1.16
C ALA A 97 -14.30 3.15 2.51
N GLU A 98 -13.98 1.86 2.53
CA GLU A 98 -13.96 1.03 3.74
C GLU A 98 -12.93 1.54 4.75
N LEU A 99 -11.71 1.83 4.29
CA LEU A 99 -10.68 2.37 5.17
C LEU A 99 -10.99 3.80 5.60
N ALA A 100 -11.53 4.63 4.70
CA ALA A 100 -11.94 5.99 5.03
C ALA A 100 -13.00 6.00 6.14
N GLU A 101 -13.97 5.08 6.06
CA GLU A 101 -15.00 4.92 7.08
C GLU A 101 -14.43 4.45 8.41
N TYR A 102 -13.48 3.51 8.36
CA TYR A 102 -12.79 3.04 9.56
C TYR A 102 -12.08 4.20 10.28
N LYS A 103 -11.37 5.04 9.53
CA LYS A 103 -10.64 6.19 10.10
C LYS A 103 -11.55 7.18 10.79
N LYS A 104 -12.77 7.37 10.30
CA LYS A 104 -13.75 8.29 10.90
C LYS A 104 -14.14 7.89 12.31
N GLN A 105 -14.06 6.61 12.65
CA GLN A 105 -14.43 6.11 13.97
C GLN A 105 -13.46 6.54 15.07
N PHE A 106 -12.30 7.10 14.70
CA PHE A 106 -11.25 7.46 15.65
C PHE A 106 -10.98 8.97 15.69
N ILE A 107 -11.87 9.76 15.15
CA ILE A 107 -11.79 11.22 15.18
C ILE A 107 -12.65 11.79 16.30
#